data_e29006c0a19c57e0a969babd209366b4
#
_entry.id   e29006c0a19c57e0a969babd209366b4
#
_cell.length_a   1.000
_cell.length_b   1.000
_cell.length_c   1.000
_cell.angle_alpha   90.00
_cell.angle_beta   90.00
_cell.angle_gamma   90.00
#
_symmetry.space_group_name_H-M   'P 1'
#
loop_
_entity.id
_entity.type
_entity.pdbx_description
1 polymer ?
#
loop_
_entity_poly.entity_id
_entity_poly.type
_entity_poly.pdbx_seq_one_letter_code
_entity_poly.pdbx_strand_id
1 'polypeptide(L)'
;MYIEEQKEKPINTAPHKVVIDSRKKLVITAVEDVDSFNENEVILLTNHGFITVTGEDLHISRLNLEEGQLIIEGGIQSLDYADHEEQRQKRGGGLAKMFR
;
A
#
# COMPACT_ATOMS: atom_id res chain seq x y z
N MET A 1 -24.42 16.57 -5.23
CA MET A 1 -24.12 16.50 -4.93
C MET A 1 -23.80 16.03 -4.27
N TYR A 2 -23.78 15.65 -3.89
CA TYR A 2 -23.55 15.31 -3.27
C TYR A 2 -22.61 15.34 -2.46
N ILE A 3 -22.26 15.34 -2.02
CA ILE A 3 -21.30 15.89 -1.33
C ILE A 3 -21.46 15.86 0.08
N GLU A 4 -22.54 15.88 0.58
CA GLU A 4 -22.74 15.83 1.93
C GLU A 4 -22.25 14.60 2.48
N GLU A 5 -22.38 13.56 1.82
CA GLU A 5 -21.94 12.35 2.31
C GLU A 5 -20.51 12.41 2.55
N GLN A 6 -19.81 13.07 1.73
CA GLN A 6 -18.45 13.12 1.90
C GLN A 6 -18.09 13.82 3.11
N LYS A 7 -18.86 14.76 3.52
CA LYS A 7 -18.51 15.45 4.66
C LYS A 7 -18.66 14.63 5.85
N GLU A 8 -19.62 13.78 5.91
CA GLU A 8 -19.84 13.01 7.05
C GLU A 8 -18.75 12.02 7.28
N LYS A 9 -18.11 11.55 6.26
CA LYS A 9 -17.12 10.62 6.41
C LYS A 9 -15.90 11.11 5.75
N PRO A 10 -14.87 11.42 6.40
CA PRO A 10 -13.70 12.00 5.80
C PRO A 10 -13.18 11.08 4.75
N ILE A 11 -12.97 11.55 3.60
CA ILE A 11 -12.47 10.79 2.54
C ILE A 11 -11.06 11.20 2.26
N ASN A 12 -10.16 10.25 2.17
CA ASN A 12 -8.78 10.54 1.89
C ASN A 12 -8.63 10.85 0.43
N THR A 13 -8.56 12.14 0.09
CA THR A 13 -8.42 12.53 -1.28
C THR A 13 -7.04 13.05 -1.55
N ALA A 14 -6.09 12.80 -0.68
CA ALA A 14 -4.73 13.26 -0.90
C ALA A 14 -4.17 12.64 -2.15
N PRO A 15 -3.25 13.31 -2.81
CA PRO A 15 -2.66 12.74 -4.01
C PRO A 15 -1.91 11.49 -3.66
N HIS A 16 -2.10 10.45 -4.45
CA HIS A 16 -1.42 9.19 -4.23
C HIS A 16 -0.22 9.13 -5.17
N LYS A 17 0.97 9.09 -4.63
CA LYS A 17 2.17 9.02 -5.40
C LYS A 17 3.06 7.95 -4.89
N VAL A 18 3.82 7.34 -5.78
CA VAL A 18 4.79 6.33 -5.42
C VAL A 18 6.09 6.72 -6.10
N VAL A 19 7.14 6.85 -5.33
CA VAL A 19 8.44 7.23 -5.87
C VAL A 19 9.45 6.20 -5.43
N ILE A 20 10.17 5.60 -6.36
CA ILE A 20 11.19 4.63 -6.05
C ILE A 20 12.52 5.21 -6.49
N ASP A 21 13.46 5.29 -5.55
CA ASP A 21 14.74 5.87 -5.82
C ASP A 21 15.76 4.76 -5.78
N SER A 22 16.37 4.47 -6.91
CA SER A 22 17.44 3.49 -7.03
C SER A 22 17.08 2.12 -6.48
N ARG A 23 15.79 1.83 -6.44
CA ARG A 23 15.26 0.59 -5.91
C ARG A 23 15.69 0.35 -4.46
N LYS A 24 16.07 1.40 -3.77
CA LYS A 24 16.46 1.29 -2.38
C LYS A 24 15.61 2.10 -1.44
N LYS A 25 14.88 3.05 -1.96
CA LYS A 25 14.04 3.87 -1.12
C LYS A 25 12.71 4.06 -1.82
N LEU A 26 11.63 3.82 -1.12
CA LEU A 26 10.30 3.90 -1.68
C LEU A 26 9.48 4.85 -0.82
N VAL A 27 8.89 5.85 -1.44
CA VAL A 27 8.04 6.80 -0.74
C VAL A 27 6.63 6.65 -1.29
N ILE A 28 5.65 6.45 -0.42
CA ILE A 28 4.28 6.29 -0.84
C ILE A 28 3.46 7.31 -0.07
N THR A 29 2.56 8.00 -0.77
CA THR A 29 1.68 8.97 -0.12
C THR A 29 0.25 8.47 -0.17
N ALA A 30 -0.63 9.14 0.53
CA ALA A 30 -2.04 8.78 0.66
C ALA A 30 -2.21 7.42 1.31
N VAL A 31 -1.31 7.06 2.22
CA VAL A 31 -1.36 5.78 2.91
C VAL A 31 -2.34 5.88 4.06
N GLU A 32 -3.20 4.90 4.19
CA GLU A 32 -4.20 4.89 5.23
C GLU A 32 -3.85 3.96 6.37
N ASP A 33 -3.11 2.91 6.08
CA ASP A 33 -2.74 1.98 7.13
C ASP A 33 -1.68 1.02 6.61
N VAL A 34 -1.00 0.34 7.52
CA VAL A 34 -0.06 -0.71 7.14
C VAL A 34 -0.66 -2.01 7.65
N ASP A 35 -0.95 -2.92 6.74
CA ASP A 35 -1.63 -4.15 7.08
C ASP A 35 -0.65 -5.19 7.62
N SER A 36 0.49 -5.33 7.02
CA SER A 36 1.49 -6.24 7.53
C SER A 36 2.86 -5.82 7.05
N PHE A 37 3.86 -6.27 7.75
CA PHE A 37 5.21 -5.88 7.42
C PHE A 37 6.20 -6.92 7.87
N ASN A 38 7.11 -7.29 6.98
CA ASN A 38 8.27 -8.06 7.38
C ASN A 38 9.40 -7.70 6.41
N GLU A 39 10.54 -8.30 6.54
CA GLU A 39 11.71 -7.91 5.77
C GLU A 39 11.57 -8.16 4.29
N ASN A 40 10.65 -8.99 3.92
CA ASN A 40 10.50 -9.33 2.51
C ASN A 40 9.22 -8.81 1.89
N GLU A 41 8.29 -8.36 2.71
CA GLU A 41 7.01 -7.94 2.16
C GLU A 41 6.34 -6.92 3.06
N VAL A 42 5.78 -5.91 2.47
CA VAL A 42 5.00 -4.91 3.21
C VAL A 42 3.67 -4.80 2.48
N ILE A 43 2.56 -4.93 3.22
CA ILE A 43 1.24 -4.77 2.63
C ILE A 43 0.61 -3.57 3.31
N LEU A 44 0.18 -2.61 2.52
CA LEU A 44 -0.37 -1.38 3.04
C LEU A 44 -1.63 -0.99 2.29
N LEU A 45 -2.42 -0.15 2.89
CA LEU A 45 -3.65 0.30 2.29
C LEU A 45 -3.52 1.77 1.96
N THR A 46 -3.91 2.15 0.77
CA THR A 46 -3.91 3.55 0.38
C THR A 46 -5.30 3.90 -0.09
N ASN A 47 -5.51 5.14 -0.45
CA ASN A 47 -6.81 5.55 -0.95
C ASN A 47 -7.06 5.02 -2.37
N HIS A 48 -6.11 4.29 -2.94
CA HIS A 48 -6.30 3.65 -4.23
C HIS A 48 -6.18 2.14 -4.13
N GLY A 49 -6.36 1.57 -2.94
CA GLY A 49 -6.37 0.14 -2.75
C GLY A 49 -5.14 -0.35 -2.01
N PHE A 50 -4.98 -1.65 -1.96
CA PHE A 50 -3.86 -2.23 -1.27
C PHE A 50 -2.63 -2.22 -2.17
N ILE A 51 -1.48 -2.09 -1.55
CA ILE A 51 -0.22 -2.19 -2.26
C ILE A 51 0.60 -3.23 -1.56
N THR A 52 1.21 -4.13 -2.32
CA THR A 52 2.13 -5.11 -1.79
C THR A 52 3.51 -4.80 -2.34
N VAL A 53 4.46 -4.55 -1.46
CA VAL A 53 5.83 -4.27 -1.84
C VAL A 53 6.65 -5.48 -1.44
N THR A 54 7.44 -6.03 -2.36
CA THR A 54 8.29 -7.17 -2.02
C THR A 54 9.73 -6.79 -2.24
N GLY A 55 10.61 -7.44 -1.52
CA GLY A 55 12.02 -7.17 -1.65
C GLY A 55 12.85 -7.88 -0.62
N GLU A 56 14.00 -7.33 -0.29
CA GLU A 56 14.89 -7.90 0.69
C GLU A 56 15.32 -6.85 1.68
N ASP A 57 15.43 -7.24 2.91
CA ASP A 57 15.88 -6.33 3.97
C ASP A 57 15.03 -5.06 4.00
N LEU A 58 13.74 -5.21 3.80
CA LEU A 58 12.86 -4.06 3.82
C LEU A 58 12.63 -3.59 5.23
N HIS A 59 12.60 -2.29 5.44
CA HIS A 59 12.26 -1.75 6.73
C HIS A 59 11.55 -0.42 6.53
N ILE A 60 10.70 -0.08 7.49
CA ILE A 60 9.97 1.16 7.42
C ILE A 60 10.82 2.23 8.08
N SER A 61 11.20 3.20 7.28
CA SER A 61 12.04 4.28 7.74
C SER A 61 11.21 5.40 8.35
N ARG A 62 9.99 5.56 7.86
CA ARG A 62 9.14 6.59 8.37
C ARG A 62 7.70 6.24 8.09
N LEU A 63 6.83 6.45 9.05
CA LEU A 63 5.41 6.23 8.85
C LEU A 63 4.67 7.36 9.54
N ASN A 64 3.91 8.12 8.78
CA ASN A 64 3.12 9.20 9.35
C ASN A 64 1.73 9.09 8.78
N LEU A 65 0.82 8.47 9.53
CA LEU A 65 -0.51 8.24 9.01
C LEU A 65 -1.36 9.51 8.97
N GLU A 66 -1.00 10.52 9.73
CA GLU A 66 -1.73 11.75 9.63
C GLU A 66 -1.48 12.40 8.30
N GLU A 67 -0.29 12.30 7.78
CA GLU A 67 0.01 12.86 6.50
C GLU A 67 -0.12 11.82 5.41
N GLY A 68 -0.28 10.58 5.78
CA GLY A 68 -0.41 9.53 4.81
C GLY A 68 0.90 9.18 4.13
N GLN A 69 2.02 9.32 4.82
CA GLN A 69 3.31 9.07 4.21
C GLN A 69 3.99 7.86 4.78
N LEU A 70 4.51 7.03 3.91
CA LEU A 70 5.26 5.85 4.33
C LEU A 70 6.54 5.81 3.51
N ILE A 71 7.67 5.61 4.20
CA ILE A 71 8.94 5.47 3.52
C ILE A 71 9.51 4.12 3.89
N ILE A 72 9.81 3.31 2.88
CA ILE A 72 10.36 1.99 3.06
C ILE A 72 11.74 1.98 2.43
N GLU A 73 12.71 1.40 3.10
CA GLU A 73 14.03 1.28 2.57
C GLU A 73 14.44 -0.17 2.53
N GLY A 74 15.38 -0.50 1.66
CA GLY A 74 15.83 -1.86 1.50
C GLY A 74 15.96 -2.16 0.02
N GLY A 75 15.98 -3.40 -0.34
CA GLY A 75 16.08 -3.77 -1.75
C GLY A 75 14.69 -3.98 -2.31
N ILE A 76 14.17 -3.03 -3.04
CA ILE A 76 12.82 -3.11 -3.55
C ILE A 76 12.79 -3.96 -4.81
N GLN A 77 11.95 -4.97 -4.83
CA GLN A 77 11.85 -5.83 -6.00
C GLN A 77 10.58 -5.62 -6.77
N SER A 78 9.47 -5.43 -6.11
CA SER A 78 8.23 -5.23 -6.85
C SER A 78 7.24 -4.42 -6.03
N LEU A 79 6.28 -3.87 -6.71
CA LEU A 79 5.20 -3.15 -6.08
C LEU A 79 3.95 -3.43 -6.88
N ASP A 80 2.93 -3.99 -6.24
CA ASP A 80 1.71 -4.38 -6.92
C ASP A 80 0.50 -3.82 -6.23
N TYR A 81 -0.49 -3.45 -6.99
CA TYR A 81 -1.74 -2.95 -6.45
C TYR A 81 -2.80 -4.03 -6.47
N ALA A 82 -3.72 -3.97 -5.53
CA ALA A 82 -4.87 -4.87 -5.54
C ALA A 82 -6.04 -4.16 -4.93
N ASP A 83 -7.22 -4.48 -5.41
CA ASP A 83 -8.41 -3.95 -4.81
C ASP A 83 -8.64 -4.67 -3.51
N HIS A 84 -9.42 -4.08 -2.61
CA HIS A 84 -9.65 -4.69 -1.33
C HIS A 84 -10.17 -6.08 -1.42
N GLU A 85 -11.15 -6.28 -2.23
CA GLU A 85 -11.71 -7.57 -2.32
C GLU A 85 -10.83 -8.55 -3.01
N GLU A 86 -10.13 -8.11 -4.00
CA GLU A 86 -9.22 -8.97 -4.66
C GLU A 86 -8.12 -9.43 -3.76
N GLN A 87 -7.66 -8.57 -2.92
CA GLN A 87 -6.60 -8.91 -2.03
C GLN A 87 -7.06 -10.03 -1.12
N ARG A 88 -8.26 -9.94 -0.58
CA ARG A 88 -8.75 -10.94 0.25
C ARG A 88 -8.90 -12.21 -0.44
N GLN A 89 -9.40 -12.21 -1.63
CA GLN A 89 -9.59 -13.41 -2.34
C GLN A 89 -8.31 -14.08 -2.69
N LYS A 90 -7.33 -13.34 -3.05
CA LYS A 90 -6.09 -13.92 -3.38
C LYS A 90 -5.48 -14.61 -2.21
N ARG A 91 -5.65 -14.05 -1.07
CA ARG A 91 -5.11 -14.64 0.06
C ARG A 91 -5.81 -15.89 0.33
N GLY A 92 -7.07 -15.95 0.07
CA GLY A 92 -7.83 -17.08 0.37
C GLY A 92 -7.73 -18.17 -0.60
N GLY A 93 -7.18 -17.97 -1.68
CA GLY A 93 -7.15 -19.02 -2.61
C GLY A 93 -6.99 -18.57 -3.96
N GLY A 94 -7.01 -17.32 -4.12
CA GLY A 94 -6.89 -16.81 -5.41
C GLY A 94 -5.65 -17.22 -6.07
N LEU A 95 -4.67 -17.47 -5.29
CA LEU A 95 -3.48 -17.80 -5.83
C LEU A 95 -3.60 -19.03 -6.54
N ALA A 96 -4.25 -19.94 -5.98
CA ALA A 96 -4.42 -21.16 -6.61
C ALA A 96 -5.15 -21.02 -7.86
N LYS A 97 -6.15 -20.20 -7.90
CA LYS A 97 -6.83 -20.08 -9.04
C LYS A 97 -6.07 -19.49 -10.10
N MET A 98 -5.16 -18.71 -9.85
CA MET A 98 -4.47 -18.13 -10.84
C MET A 98 -3.70 -19.09 -11.57
N PHE A 99 -3.41 -20.15 -11.02
CA PHE A 99 -2.71 -21.04 -11.67
C PHE A 99 -3.46 -21.99 -12.28
N ARG A 100 -4.56 -21.93 -12.16
CA ARG A 100 -5.30 -22.85 -12.64
C ARG A 100 -5.71 -22.68 -13.61
#